data_9acac4123dba456aa3bd6247837b7dc3
#
_entry.id   9acac4123dba456aa3bd6247837b7dc3
#
_cell.length_a   1.000
_cell.length_b   1.000
_cell.length_c   1.000
_cell.angle_alpha   90.00
_cell.angle_beta   90.00
_cell.angle_gamma   90.00
#
_symmetry.space_group_name_H-M   'P 1'
#
loop_
_entity.id
_entity.type
_entity.pdbx_description
1 polymer ?
#
loop_
_entity_poly.entity_id
_entity_poly.type
_entity_poly.pdbx_seq_one_letter_code
_entity_poly.pdbx_strand_id
1 'polypeptide(L)'
;MGYSVLVIDDEANIRKTLKGVLSDDGYQVLQAGDGPQGLEVMSRSFVDAVLLDVWMPGLDGLETLKRIREVSPIVPVIMISGHGTIDTAVKAVKMGAFDFIEKPISLTKLLITLSRAIEQGELRLENVELKERVEKKYRLVGESEAMGRVRAEIAAAGPTNASVLVAGENGSGKEIVAREIHRHSRRADRPFVGVNCAAIPDELIESELFGHEKGAFTGATGRRKGRFELAEKGTLFLDEVGDMSPRTQAKILRVLEEKQFERIGGGEKIHADVRVIAATNRNLPKEVEAGRFRDDLYFRLNVFPILVPALRNRKEDIPPIAEYFVGEICTEHGKEKKKFSRGAMERMLAHAWPGNVRELRNVVERLVILSAGPSIGEETVQRVLAAEPPRAETTTPGAFDQENFREAVLAFEKEFLTRKLRENDFNVSRTAEKLGLDRTSIHRKMKQLGITPEGGRR
;
A
#
# COMPACT_ATOMS: atom_id res chain seq x y z
N MET A 1 1.63 -2.32 32.54
CA MET A 1 2.15 -1.01 32.98
C MET A 1 0.93 -0.14 33.26
N GLY A 2 0.94 0.66 34.36
CA GLY A 2 -0.21 1.52 34.66
C GLY A 2 -0.19 2.79 33.80
N TYR A 3 -1.36 3.27 33.38
CA TYR A 3 -1.51 4.52 32.65
C TYR A 3 -1.07 5.74 33.49
N SER A 4 -0.48 6.73 32.86
CA SER A 4 0.03 7.95 33.49
C SER A 4 -0.94 9.11 33.29
N VAL A 5 -1.46 9.66 34.39
CA VAL A 5 -2.44 10.76 34.37
C VAL A 5 -1.82 12.00 34.99
N LEU A 6 -1.82 13.11 34.25
CA LEU A 6 -1.37 14.40 34.74
C LEU A 6 -2.56 15.19 35.27
N VAL A 7 -2.47 15.60 36.55
CA VAL A 7 -3.45 16.48 37.21
C VAL A 7 -2.88 17.90 37.29
N ILE A 8 -3.55 18.86 36.64
CA ILE A 8 -3.18 20.29 36.67
C ILE A 8 -4.32 21.06 37.34
N ASP A 9 -4.08 21.52 38.55
CA ASP A 9 -5.04 22.25 39.37
C ASP A 9 -4.26 23.11 40.35
N ASP A 10 -4.64 24.36 40.65
CA ASP A 10 -3.90 25.21 41.58
C ASP A 10 -4.12 24.79 43.04
N GLU A 11 -5.24 24.13 43.35
CA GLU A 11 -5.59 23.67 44.68
C GLU A 11 -4.81 22.37 45.08
N ALA A 12 -3.84 22.49 45.96
CA ALA A 12 -3.02 21.33 46.44
C ALA A 12 -3.87 20.19 47.05
N ASN A 13 -4.98 20.51 47.72
CA ASN A 13 -5.86 19.53 48.32
C ASN A 13 -6.59 18.69 47.27
N ILE A 14 -7.04 19.32 46.18
CA ILE A 14 -7.69 18.63 45.05
C ILE A 14 -6.68 17.71 44.35
N ARG A 15 -5.47 18.19 44.07
CA ARG A 15 -4.40 17.37 43.51
C ARG A 15 -4.10 16.14 44.38
N LYS A 16 -4.00 16.34 45.69
CA LYS A 16 -3.72 15.25 46.64
C LYS A 16 -4.86 14.21 46.65
N THR A 17 -6.10 14.67 46.68
CA THR A 17 -7.30 13.79 46.68
C THR A 17 -7.37 12.99 45.37
N LEU A 18 -7.24 13.64 44.25
CA LEU A 18 -7.26 12.99 42.93
C LEU A 18 -6.09 11.99 42.78
N LYS A 19 -4.89 12.36 43.27
CA LYS A 19 -3.76 11.44 43.32
C LYS A 19 -4.09 10.16 44.10
N GLY A 20 -4.65 10.28 45.29
CA GLY A 20 -5.02 9.12 46.12
C GLY A 20 -5.96 8.20 45.37
N VAL A 21 -7.11 8.75 44.89
CA VAL A 21 -8.16 7.98 44.24
C VAL A 21 -7.65 7.32 42.94
N LEU A 22 -6.93 8.05 42.12
CA LEU A 22 -6.42 7.52 40.84
C LEU A 22 -5.32 6.48 41.07
N SER A 23 -4.46 6.66 42.10
CA SER A 23 -3.44 5.67 42.45
C SER A 23 -4.06 4.39 43.00
N ASP A 24 -5.14 4.46 43.77
CA ASP A 24 -5.88 3.31 44.28
C ASP A 24 -6.52 2.50 43.11
N ASP A 25 -6.89 3.17 42.02
CA ASP A 25 -7.41 2.56 40.80
C ASP A 25 -6.30 2.12 39.82
N GLY A 26 -5.02 2.22 40.18
CA GLY A 26 -3.88 1.69 39.43
C GLY A 26 -3.23 2.66 38.46
N TYR A 27 -3.61 3.95 38.45
CA TYR A 27 -2.98 4.99 37.64
C TYR A 27 -1.70 5.54 38.27
N GLN A 28 -0.69 5.85 37.42
CA GLN A 28 0.44 6.70 37.83
C GLN A 28 0.01 8.16 37.76
N VAL A 29 0.15 8.92 38.85
CA VAL A 29 -0.34 10.31 38.88
C VAL A 29 0.81 11.29 38.98
N LEU A 30 0.94 12.11 37.93
CA LEU A 30 1.78 13.29 37.87
C LEU A 30 0.96 14.52 38.30
N GLN A 31 1.60 15.50 38.89
CA GLN A 31 0.94 16.70 39.41
C GLN A 31 1.63 17.96 38.96
N ALA A 32 0.84 18.99 38.65
CA ALA A 32 1.30 20.34 38.36
C ALA A 32 0.37 21.35 39.01
N GLY A 33 0.90 22.44 39.54
CA GLY A 33 0.15 23.49 40.24
C GLY A 33 -0.38 24.58 39.32
N ASP A 34 0.08 24.62 38.07
CA ASP A 34 -0.31 25.62 37.07
C ASP A 34 -0.09 25.08 35.65
N GLY A 35 -0.58 25.84 34.65
CA GLY A 35 -0.46 25.46 33.24
C GLY A 35 0.99 25.33 32.75
N PRO A 36 1.89 26.29 32.98
CA PRO A 36 3.30 26.20 32.61
C PRO A 36 4.01 24.97 33.16
N GLN A 37 3.81 24.64 34.45
CA GLN A 37 4.36 23.44 35.08
C GLN A 37 3.79 22.17 34.45
N GLY A 38 2.49 22.16 34.11
CA GLY A 38 1.85 21.04 33.42
C GLY A 38 2.47 20.77 32.06
N LEU A 39 2.73 21.81 31.26
CA LEU A 39 3.40 21.70 29.96
C LEU A 39 4.87 21.22 30.12
N GLU A 40 5.56 21.66 31.16
CA GLU A 40 6.92 21.17 31.47
C GLU A 40 6.92 19.68 31.81
N VAL A 41 5.98 19.20 32.62
CA VAL A 41 5.83 17.77 32.94
C VAL A 41 5.57 16.96 31.68
N MET A 42 4.68 17.41 30.79
CA MET A 42 4.39 16.75 29.53
C MET A 42 5.59 16.68 28.57
N SER A 43 6.51 17.64 28.64
CA SER A 43 7.74 17.61 27.84
C SER A 43 8.78 16.59 28.31
N ARG A 44 8.71 16.19 29.59
CA ARG A 44 9.69 15.29 30.24
C ARG A 44 9.18 13.89 30.51
N SER A 45 7.85 13.71 30.49
CA SER A 45 7.20 12.46 30.88
C SER A 45 6.10 12.10 29.89
N PHE A 46 5.91 10.79 29.66
CA PHE A 46 4.78 10.30 28.88
C PHE A 46 3.49 10.44 29.72
N VAL A 47 2.44 10.99 29.11
CA VAL A 47 1.13 11.24 29.74
C VAL A 47 0.03 10.66 28.86
N ASP A 48 -0.79 9.76 29.43
CA ASP A 48 -1.90 9.11 28.73
C ASP A 48 -3.19 9.95 28.76
N ALA A 49 -3.39 10.75 29.82
CA ALA A 49 -4.51 11.68 29.93
C ALA A 49 -4.17 12.86 30.83
N VAL A 50 -4.84 14.00 30.62
CA VAL A 50 -4.72 15.21 31.45
C VAL A 50 -6.07 15.53 32.08
N LEU A 51 -6.07 15.75 33.40
CA LEU A 51 -7.12 16.40 34.16
C LEU A 51 -6.73 17.84 34.37
N LEU A 52 -7.48 18.81 33.88
CA LEU A 52 -7.10 20.21 33.82
C LEU A 52 -8.19 21.10 34.44
N ASP A 53 -7.85 21.83 35.48
CA ASP A 53 -8.75 22.84 36.03
C ASP A 53 -8.90 24.03 35.06
N VAL A 54 -10.11 24.54 34.98
CA VAL A 54 -10.44 25.73 34.14
C VAL A 54 -9.90 27.01 34.78
N TRP A 55 -10.07 27.15 36.09
CA TRP A 55 -9.75 28.39 36.79
C TRP A 55 -8.45 28.26 37.58
N MET A 56 -7.38 28.79 37.00
CA MET A 56 -6.04 28.81 37.63
C MET A 56 -5.42 30.21 37.52
N PRO A 57 -4.62 30.64 38.53
CA PRO A 57 -3.91 31.88 38.45
C PRO A 57 -2.89 31.91 37.30
N GLY A 58 -2.80 33.07 36.64
CA GLY A 58 -1.86 33.23 35.53
C GLY A 58 -2.37 32.70 34.20
N LEU A 59 -1.89 31.54 33.76
CA LEU A 59 -2.36 30.87 32.55
C LEU A 59 -3.61 30.02 32.87
N ASP A 60 -4.77 30.46 32.38
CA ASP A 60 -6.03 29.75 32.63
C ASP A 60 -6.07 28.37 31.93
N GLY A 61 -7.04 27.50 32.34
CA GLY A 61 -7.15 26.15 31.80
C GLY A 61 -7.49 26.11 30.30
N LEU A 62 -8.21 27.06 29.78
CA LEU A 62 -8.55 27.08 28.34
C LEU A 62 -7.34 27.45 27.49
N GLU A 63 -6.54 28.41 27.91
CA GLU A 63 -5.28 28.73 27.22
C GLU A 63 -4.24 27.60 27.37
N THR A 64 -4.21 26.94 28.55
CA THR A 64 -3.40 25.74 28.78
C THR A 64 -3.81 24.61 27.85
N LEU A 65 -5.12 24.35 27.69
CA LEU A 65 -5.66 23.35 26.74
C LEU A 65 -5.18 23.64 25.31
N LYS A 66 -5.24 24.90 24.89
CA LYS A 66 -4.79 25.30 23.54
C LYS A 66 -3.31 24.94 23.33
N ARG A 67 -2.45 25.27 24.29
CA ARG A 67 -1.01 24.91 24.20
C ARG A 67 -0.76 23.41 24.27
N ILE A 68 -1.54 22.67 25.08
CA ILE A 68 -1.46 21.20 25.08
C ILE A 68 -1.80 20.66 23.69
N ARG A 69 -2.81 21.21 23.00
CA ARG A 69 -3.17 20.78 21.65
C ARG A 69 -2.11 21.06 20.60
N GLU A 70 -1.31 22.13 20.77
CA GLU A 70 -0.18 22.45 19.90
C GLU A 70 1.00 21.48 20.10
N VAL A 71 1.26 21.05 21.35
CA VAL A 71 2.38 20.15 21.68
C VAL A 71 2.00 18.68 21.57
N SER A 72 0.80 18.33 21.99
CA SER A 72 0.29 16.94 22.05
C SER A 72 -1.17 16.87 21.60
N PRO A 73 -1.43 16.83 20.29
CA PRO A 73 -2.81 16.85 19.76
C PRO A 73 -3.61 15.60 20.08
N ILE A 74 -2.96 14.48 20.43
CA ILE A 74 -3.56 13.16 20.62
C ILE A 74 -3.99 12.95 22.08
N VAL A 75 -3.21 13.42 23.05
CA VAL A 75 -3.46 13.20 24.49
C VAL A 75 -4.84 13.76 24.89
N PRO A 76 -5.74 12.95 25.45
CA PRO A 76 -7.05 13.43 25.88
C PRO A 76 -6.93 14.35 27.09
N VAL A 77 -7.66 15.46 27.05
CA VAL A 77 -7.75 16.43 28.16
C VAL A 77 -9.19 16.47 28.66
N ILE A 78 -9.39 16.20 29.94
CA ILE A 78 -10.66 16.32 30.64
C ILE A 78 -10.58 17.60 31.47
N MET A 79 -11.49 18.54 31.18
CA MET A 79 -11.58 19.80 31.92
C MET A 79 -12.36 19.63 33.22
N ILE A 80 -11.91 20.25 34.29
CA ILE A 80 -12.58 20.23 35.62
C ILE A 80 -12.90 21.68 35.98
N SER A 81 -14.08 21.97 36.52
CA SER A 81 -14.41 23.34 36.95
C SER A 81 -15.41 23.38 38.09
N GLY A 82 -15.20 24.33 39.03
CA GLY A 82 -16.15 24.61 40.14
C GLY A 82 -17.27 25.58 39.81
N HIS A 83 -17.12 26.36 38.72
CA HIS A 83 -18.10 27.38 38.30
C HIS A 83 -18.32 27.27 36.78
N GLY A 84 -18.50 26.02 36.27
CA GLY A 84 -18.69 25.77 34.87
C GLY A 84 -20.08 26.20 34.40
N THR A 85 -20.19 27.26 33.58
CA THR A 85 -21.40 27.48 32.79
C THR A 85 -21.39 26.50 31.61
N ILE A 86 -22.58 26.19 31.11
CA ILE A 86 -22.75 25.37 29.90
C ILE A 86 -21.89 25.94 28.75
N ASP A 87 -21.81 27.26 28.65
CA ASP A 87 -20.99 27.95 27.63
C ASP A 87 -19.50 27.65 27.75
N THR A 88 -18.94 27.57 28.98
CA THR A 88 -17.53 27.21 29.22
C THR A 88 -17.25 25.76 28.81
N ALA A 89 -18.16 24.85 29.16
CA ALA A 89 -18.03 23.44 28.75
C ALA A 89 -18.07 23.27 27.22
N VAL A 90 -19.01 23.92 26.55
CA VAL A 90 -19.14 23.94 25.08
C VAL A 90 -17.88 24.53 24.42
N LYS A 91 -17.32 25.63 24.99
CA LYS A 91 -16.09 26.24 24.50
C LYS A 91 -14.91 25.31 24.64
N ALA A 92 -14.74 24.64 25.79
CA ALA A 92 -13.67 23.68 26.04
C ALA A 92 -13.73 22.52 25.04
N VAL A 93 -14.90 21.93 24.82
CA VAL A 93 -15.09 20.82 23.85
C VAL A 93 -14.79 21.28 22.42
N LYS A 94 -15.23 22.47 22.00
CA LYS A 94 -14.89 23.06 20.69
C LYS A 94 -13.39 23.31 20.53
N MET A 95 -12.65 23.60 21.61
CA MET A 95 -11.22 23.76 21.63
C MET A 95 -10.46 22.42 21.70
N GLY A 96 -11.18 21.29 21.72
CA GLY A 96 -10.63 19.96 21.65
C GLY A 96 -10.49 19.25 23.00
N ALA A 97 -11.11 19.72 24.08
CA ALA A 97 -11.24 18.91 25.28
C ALA A 97 -12.02 17.62 24.99
N PHE A 98 -11.66 16.52 25.65
CA PHE A 98 -12.36 15.26 25.52
C PHE A 98 -13.74 15.33 26.18
N ASP A 99 -13.76 15.85 27.42
CA ASP A 99 -15.00 16.04 28.19
C ASP A 99 -14.81 17.13 29.26
N PHE A 100 -15.88 17.42 29.97
CA PHE A 100 -15.94 18.40 31.05
C PHE A 100 -16.61 17.82 32.28
N ILE A 101 -15.99 18.01 33.47
CA ILE A 101 -16.49 17.53 34.77
C ILE A 101 -16.66 18.71 35.70
N GLU A 102 -17.84 18.84 36.30
CA GLU A 102 -18.14 19.88 37.28
C GLU A 102 -17.75 19.45 38.68
N LYS A 103 -17.17 20.38 39.47
CA LYS A 103 -16.94 20.23 40.92
C LYS A 103 -18.29 20.44 41.67
N PRO A 104 -18.66 19.60 42.66
CA PRO A 104 -17.83 18.53 43.28
C PRO A 104 -17.69 17.31 42.38
N ILE A 105 -16.47 16.79 42.28
CA ILE A 105 -16.11 15.71 41.36
C ILE A 105 -16.75 14.39 41.83
N SER A 106 -17.64 13.84 41.02
CA SER A 106 -18.11 12.48 41.18
C SER A 106 -17.02 11.50 40.77
N LEU A 107 -16.47 10.74 41.71
CA LEU A 107 -15.38 9.79 41.44
C LEU A 107 -15.77 8.76 40.38
N THR A 108 -16.98 8.20 40.47
CA THR A 108 -17.47 7.23 39.48
C THR A 108 -17.52 7.85 38.08
N LYS A 109 -18.01 9.09 37.91
CA LYS A 109 -18.04 9.78 36.64
C LYS A 109 -16.61 10.05 36.12
N LEU A 110 -15.71 10.49 37.01
CA LEU A 110 -14.32 10.75 36.64
C LEU A 110 -13.62 9.49 36.09
N LEU A 111 -13.69 8.36 36.82
CA LEU A 111 -13.03 7.11 36.40
C LEU A 111 -13.59 6.57 35.08
N ILE A 112 -14.91 6.60 34.88
CA ILE A 112 -15.53 6.19 33.63
C ILE A 112 -15.11 7.12 32.47
N THR A 113 -15.09 8.43 32.69
CA THR A 113 -14.69 9.39 31.66
C THR A 113 -13.21 9.27 31.34
N LEU A 114 -12.36 9.07 32.35
CA LEU A 114 -10.92 8.88 32.20
C LEU A 114 -10.59 7.60 31.42
N SER A 115 -11.22 6.48 31.75
CA SER A 115 -11.04 5.23 31.02
C SER A 115 -11.40 5.35 29.53
N ARG A 116 -12.54 5.98 29.22
CA ARG A 116 -12.95 6.25 27.83
C ARG A 116 -12.01 7.20 27.12
N ALA A 117 -11.50 8.21 27.83
CA ALA A 117 -10.54 9.17 27.27
C ALA A 117 -9.25 8.48 26.88
N ILE A 118 -8.69 7.64 27.74
CA ILE A 118 -7.47 6.88 27.47
C ILE A 118 -7.68 5.93 26.30
N GLU A 119 -8.76 5.12 26.30
CA GLU A 119 -9.08 4.21 25.18
C GLU A 119 -9.16 4.96 23.83
N GLN A 120 -9.80 6.12 23.81
CA GLN A 120 -9.84 6.94 22.58
C GLN A 120 -8.47 7.49 22.20
N GLY A 121 -7.64 7.85 23.18
CA GLY A 121 -6.26 8.30 22.97
C GLY A 121 -5.41 7.20 22.33
N GLU A 122 -5.48 5.99 22.86
CA GLU A 122 -4.79 4.80 22.32
C GLU A 122 -5.21 4.51 20.87
N LEU A 123 -6.52 4.47 20.60
CA LEU A 123 -7.02 4.25 19.23
C LEU A 123 -6.56 5.34 18.24
N ARG A 124 -6.45 6.60 18.70
CA ARG A 124 -5.91 7.67 17.86
C ARG A 124 -4.40 7.50 17.61
N LEU A 125 -3.64 7.14 18.64
CA LEU A 125 -2.20 6.90 18.53
C LEU A 125 -1.94 5.73 17.56
N GLU A 126 -2.63 4.61 17.74
CA GLU A 126 -2.52 3.45 16.85
C GLU A 126 -2.86 3.83 15.39
N ASN A 127 -3.89 4.63 15.19
CA ASN A 127 -4.27 5.11 13.84
C ASN A 127 -3.17 5.96 13.21
N VAL A 128 -2.51 6.84 13.99
CA VAL A 128 -1.38 7.65 13.50
C VAL A 128 -0.20 6.76 13.15
N GLU A 129 0.17 5.81 14.02
CA GLU A 129 1.26 4.87 13.76
C GLU A 129 0.99 4.00 12.52
N LEU A 130 -0.25 3.52 12.36
CA LEU A 130 -0.64 2.75 11.17
C LEU A 130 -0.56 3.60 9.90
N LYS A 131 -1.00 4.86 9.95
CA LYS A 131 -0.86 5.80 8.83
C LYS A 131 0.61 6.04 8.48
N GLU A 132 1.47 6.30 9.46
CA GLU A 132 2.90 6.49 9.24
C GLU A 132 3.58 5.24 8.64
N ARG A 133 3.21 4.04 9.11
CA ARG A 133 3.72 2.78 8.54
C ARG A 133 3.30 2.62 7.07
N VAL A 134 2.04 2.95 6.76
CA VAL A 134 1.54 2.95 5.38
C VAL A 134 2.28 3.99 4.53
N GLU A 135 2.48 5.22 5.03
CA GLU A 135 3.21 6.28 4.32
C GLU A 135 4.67 5.90 4.04
N LYS A 136 5.38 5.33 5.03
CA LYS A 136 6.74 4.83 4.82
C LYS A 136 6.78 3.76 3.73
N LYS A 137 5.86 2.79 3.77
CA LYS A 137 5.80 1.68 2.81
C LYS A 137 5.55 2.14 1.36
N TYR A 138 4.81 3.23 1.17
CA TYR A 138 4.39 3.72 -0.16
C TYR A 138 5.04 5.04 -0.55
N ARG A 139 6.26 5.30 -0.08
CA ARG A 139 7.00 6.51 -0.41
C ARG A 139 7.46 6.49 -1.87
N LEU A 140 7.19 7.58 -2.59
CA LEU A 140 7.66 7.78 -3.97
C LEU A 140 9.12 8.26 -3.96
N VAL A 141 10.06 7.34 -4.18
CA VAL A 141 11.51 7.60 -4.23
C VAL A 141 11.96 7.77 -5.68
N GLY A 142 12.97 8.64 -5.90
CA GLY A 142 13.56 8.93 -7.19
C GLY A 142 13.41 10.42 -7.54
N GLU A 143 14.44 11.03 -8.16
CA GLU A 143 14.52 12.45 -8.47
C GLU A 143 14.83 12.71 -9.95
N SER A 144 14.81 11.68 -10.79
CA SER A 144 15.01 11.81 -12.23
C SER A 144 14.01 12.80 -12.85
N GLU A 145 14.37 13.41 -13.97
CA GLU A 145 13.49 14.32 -14.72
C GLU A 145 12.16 13.62 -15.09
N ALA A 146 12.22 12.35 -15.46
CA ALA A 146 11.05 11.55 -15.75
C ALA A 146 10.08 11.46 -14.57
N MET A 147 10.59 11.26 -13.35
CA MET A 147 9.80 11.26 -12.12
C MET A 147 9.37 12.67 -11.70
N GLY A 148 10.15 13.69 -12.05
CA GLY A 148 9.74 15.10 -11.89
C GLY A 148 8.46 15.42 -12.65
N ARG A 149 8.33 14.94 -13.90
CA ARG A 149 7.08 15.06 -14.70
C ARG A 149 5.91 14.34 -14.05
N VAL A 150 6.11 13.09 -13.58
CA VAL A 150 5.07 12.35 -12.87
C VAL A 150 4.60 13.10 -11.60
N ARG A 151 5.53 13.68 -10.83
CA ARG A 151 5.15 14.50 -9.66
C ARG A 151 4.34 15.75 -10.02
N ALA A 152 4.69 16.43 -11.12
CA ALA A 152 3.92 17.56 -11.60
C ALA A 152 2.49 17.15 -12.00
N GLU A 153 2.34 16.01 -12.68
CA GLU A 153 1.04 15.44 -13.04
C GLU A 153 0.23 15.03 -11.80
N ILE A 154 0.88 14.42 -10.77
CA ILE A 154 0.25 14.11 -9.48
C ILE A 154 -0.27 15.38 -8.80
N ALA A 155 0.56 16.43 -8.75
CA ALA A 155 0.18 17.71 -8.14
C ALA A 155 -0.99 18.39 -8.86
N ALA A 156 -1.06 18.28 -10.18
CA ALA A 156 -2.15 18.80 -11.00
C ALA A 156 -3.44 17.98 -10.84
N ALA A 157 -3.35 16.65 -10.85
CA ALA A 157 -4.49 15.75 -10.74
C ALA A 157 -5.06 15.69 -9.30
N GLY A 158 -4.19 15.76 -8.28
CA GLY A 158 -4.53 15.58 -6.87
C GLY A 158 -5.76 16.37 -6.42
N PRO A 159 -5.79 17.70 -6.52
CA PRO A 159 -6.91 18.54 -6.03
C PRO A 159 -8.24 18.35 -6.77
N THR A 160 -8.23 17.65 -7.91
CA THR A 160 -9.43 17.45 -8.74
C THR A 160 -10.22 16.21 -8.32
N ASN A 161 -11.47 16.11 -8.78
CA ASN A 161 -12.28 14.88 -8.67
C ASN A 161 -12.26 14.05 -9.97
N ALA A 162 -11.43 14.41 -10.95
CA ALA A 162 -11.31 13.69 -12.22
C ALA A 162 -10.84 12.26 -11.99
N SER A 163 -11.32 11.33 -12.83
CA SER A 163 -10.75 9.99 -12.92
C SER A 163 -9.32 10.09 -13.45
N VAL A 164 -8.41 9.28 -12.92
CA VAL A 164 -7.01 9.23 -13.34
C VAL A 164 -6.69 7.83 -13.82
N LEU A 165 -6.09 7.72 -15.00
CA LEU A 165 -5.57 6.45 -15.52
C LEU A 165 -4.05 6.43 -15.42
N VAL A 166 -3.53 5.56 -14.56
CA VAL A 166 -2.10 5.36 -14.35
C VAL A 166 -1.62 4.18 -15.20
N ALA A 167 -0.92 4.46 -16.29
CA ALA A 167 -0.34 3.45 -17.16
C ALA A 167 1.13 3.20 -16.84
N GLY A 168 1.61 1.98 -17.04
CA GLY A 168 3.02 1.63 -16.85
C GLY A 168 3.24 0.14 -16.66
N GLU A 169 4.48 -0.30 -16.85
CA GLU A 169 4.84 -1.71 -16.72
C GLU A 169 4.58 -2.27 -15.32
N ASN A 170 4.54 -3.61 -15.23
CA ASN A 170 4.40 -4.30 -13.95
C ASN A 170 5.59 -3.96 -13.04
N GLY A 171 5.28 -3.64 -11.77
CA GLY A 171 6.30 -3.28 -10.78
C GLY A 171 6.91 -1.88 -10.94
N SER A 172 6.43 -1.03 -11.85
CA SER A 172 6.94 0.35 -12.05
C SER A 172 6.60 1.32 -10.92
N GLY A 173 5.59 0.99 -10.07
CA GLY A 173 5.15 1.81 -8.95
C GLY A 173 3.80 2.50 -9.15
N LYS A 174 2.93 1.99 -10.03
CA LYS A 174 1.57 2.53 -10.30
C LYS A 174 0.75 2.75 -9.04
N GLU A 175 0.76 1.79 -8.09
CA GLU A 175 0.05 1.92 -6.82
C GLU A 175 0.58 3.09 -5.97
N ILE A 176 1.91 3.29 -5.95
CA ILE A 176 2.53 4.39 -5.21
C ILE A 176 2.06 5.73 -5.80
N VAL A 177 2.02 5.86 -7.13
CA VAL A 177 1.49 7.05 -7.82
C VAL A 177 0.02 7.28 -7.47
N ALA A 178 -0.81 6.23 -7.46
CA ALA A 178 -2.22 6.35 -7.09
C ALA A 178 -2.41 6.83 -5.63
N ARG A 179 -1.60 6.34 -4.70
CA ARG A 179 -1.61 6.78 -3.30
C ARG A 179 -1.15 8.23 -3.15
N GLU A 180 -0.12 8.64 -3.89
CA GLU A 180 0.32 10.04 -3.92
C GLU A 180 -0.75 10.98 -4.47
N ILE A 181 -1.49 10.59 -5.52
CA ILE A 181 -2.64 11.35 -6.04
C ILE A 181 -3.72 11.49 -4.96
N HIS A 182 -4.03 10.41 -4.23
CA HIS A 182 -4.98 10.44 -3.13
C HIS A 182 -4.52 11.36 -2.02
N ARG A 183 -3.25 11.29 -1.61
CA ARG A 183 -2.65 12.13 -0.56
C ARG A 183 -2.71 13.64 -0.89
N HIS A 184 -2.57 13.99 -2.17
CA HIS A 184 -2.68 15.38 -2.64
C HIS A 184 -4.13 15.81 -2.95
N SER A 185 -5.12 14.95 -2.65
CA SER A 185 -6.52 15.23 -2.94
C SER A 185 -7.27 15.87 -1.76
N ARG A 186 -8.45 16.44 -2.06
CA ARG A 186 -9.38 16.90 -1.03
C ARG A 186 -9.97 15.76 -0.20
N ARG A 187 -9.65 14.50 -0.54
CA ARG A 187 -10.10 13.28 0.12
C ARG A 187 -8.96 12.55 0.85
N ALA A 188 -7.84 13.23 1.12
CA ALA A 188 -6.64 12.64 1.74
C ALA A 188 -6.93 11.98 3.11
N ASP A 189 -7.87 12.55 3.90
CA ASP A 189 -8.29 11.99 5.19
C ASP A 189 -9.40 10.93 5.08
N ARG A 190 -9.81 10.57 3.87
CA ARG A 190 -10.86 9.60 3.59
C ARG A 190 -10.27 8.25 3.19
N PRO A 191 -11.07 7.17 3.17
CA PRO A 191 -10.56 5.86 2.80
C PRO A 191 -9.92 5.82 1.40
N PHE A 192 -8.77 5.13 1.29
CA PHE A 192 -8.19 4.66 0.03
C PHE A 192 -8.37 3.15 -0.05
N VAL A 193 -9.25 2.70 -0.95
CA VAL A 193 -9.58 1.28 -1.08
C VAL A 193 -9.03 0.75 -2.40
N GLY A 194 -8.05 -0.17 -2.34
CA GLY A 194 -7.46 -0.81 -3.51
C GLY A 194 -8.14 -2.13 -3.84
N VAL A 195 -8.25 -2.41 -5.14
CA VAL A 195 -8.71 -3.69 -5.70
C VAL A 195 -7.79 -4.06 -6.86
N ASN A 196 -7.18 -5.23 -6.80
CA ASN A 196 -6.44 -5.77 -7.94
C ASN A 196 -7.40 -6.66 -8.74
N CYS A 197 -7.78 -6.20 -9.94
CA CYS A 197 -8.76 -6.87 -10.78
C CYS A 197 -8.25 -8.19 -11.39
N ALA A 198 -6.94 -8.33 -11.57
CA ALA A 198 -6.33 -9.56 -12.08
C ALA A 198 -6.19 -10.66 -11.02
N ALA A 199 -6.18 -10.30 -9.73
CA ALA A 199 -5.99 -11.26 -8.64
C ALA A 199 -7.28 -11.94 -8.17
N ILE A 200 -8.45 -11.46 -8.61
CA ILE A 200 -9.76 -11.94 -8.19
C ILE A 200 -10.41 -12.69 -9.36
N PRO A 201 -10.88 -13.92 -9.19
CA PRO A 201 -11.63 -14.64 -10.22
C PRO A 201 -12.85 -13.83 -10.71
N ASP A 202 -13.15 -13.91 -12.01
CA ASP A 202 -14.23 -13.15 -12.65
C ASP A 202 -15.61 -13.35 -11.99
N GLU A 203 -15.87 -14.53 -11.45
CA GLU A 203 -17.14 -14.84 -10.76
C GLU A 203 -17.26 -14.10 -9.41
N LEU A 204 -16.14 -13.74 -8.79
CA LEU A 204 -16.09 -13.11 -7.47
C LEU A 204 -15.85 -11.60 -7.51
N ILE A 205 -15.28 -11.08 -8.59
CA ILE A 205 -14.91 -9.67 -8.70
C ILE A 205 -16.11 -8.73 -8.56
N GLU A 206 -17.25 -9.11 -9.12
CA GLU A 206 -18.49 -8.33 -8.96
C GLU A 206 -18.93 -8.27 -7.49
N SER A 207 -18.85 -9.41 -6.77
CA SER A 207 -19.19 -9.49 -5.36
C SER A 207 -18.23 -8.67 -4.47
N GLU A 208 -16.95 -8.66 -4.80
CA GLU A 208 -15.98 -7.81 -4.10
C GLU A 208 -16.21 -6.31 -4.37
N LEU A 209 -16.50 -5.92 -5.61
CA LEU A 209 -16.69 -4.53 -5.99
C LEU A 209 -18.00 -3.95 -5.46
N PHE A 210 -19.11 -4.66 -5.66
CA PHE A 210 -20.47 -4.14 -5.40
C PHE A 210 -21.10 -4.70 -4.11
N GLY A 211 -20.51 -5.76 -3.52
CA GLY A 211 -21.09 -6.45 -2.37
C GLY A 211 -22.25 -7.39 -2.78
N HIS A 212 -22.77 -8.11 -1.81
CA HIS A 212 -23.88 -9.04 -2.04
C HIS A 212 -24.84 -9.08 -0.84
N GLU A 213 -26.10 -9.42 -1.14
CA GLU A 213 -27.09 -9.74 -0.13
C GLU A 213 -27.03 -11.24 0.20
N LYS A 214 -27.58 -11.63 1.35
CA LYS A 214 -27.68 -13.02 1.78
C LYS A 214 -28.46 -13.84 0.73
N GLY A 215 -27.87 -14.98 0.28
CA GLY A 215 -28.49 -15.84 -0.71
C GLY A 215 -28.28 -15.42 -2.17
N ALA A 216 -27.50 -14.42 -2.47
CA ALA A 216 -27.24 -13.93 -3.83
C ALA A 216 -26.55 -14.97 -4.74
N PHE A 217 -25.78 -15.91 -4.18
CA PHE A 217 -25.16 -17.05 -4.86
C PHE A 217 -24.89 -18.17 -3.86
N THR A 218 -24.49 -19.35 -4.35
CA THR A 218 -24.13 -20.51 -3.51
C THR A 218 -22.90 -20.17 -2.67
N GLY A 219 -23.09 -20.04 -1.34
CA GLY A 219 -22.05 -19.60 -0.39
C GLY A 219 -22.25 -18.21 0.20
N ALA A 220 -23.23 -17.42 -0.28
CA ALA A 220 -23.60 -16.13 0.32
C ALA A 220 -24.38 -16.29 1.63
N THR A 221 -23.69 -16.65 2.72
CA THR A 221 -24.30 -16.91 4.04
C THR A 221 -24.77 -15.64 4.76
N GLY A 222 -24.22 -14.47 4.40
CA GLY A 222 -24.52 -13.19 5.00
C GLY A 222 -24.45 -12.03 3.99
N ARG A 223 -24.94 -10.86 4.39
CA ARG A 223 -24.74 -9.60 3.65
C ARG A 223 -23.31 -9.12 3.79
N ARG A 224 -22.66 -8.70 2.68
CA ARG A 224 -21.31 -8.14 2.67
C ARG A 224 -21.26 -6.84 1.87
N LYS A 225 -20.60 -5.82 2.44
CA LYS A 225 -20.33 -4.55 1.76
C LYS A 225 -19.29 -4.72 0.68
N GLY A 226 -19.51 -4.07 -0.47
CA GLY A 226 -18.54 -4.02 -1.57
C GLY A 226 -17.50 -2.91 -1.41
N ARG A 227 -16.48 -2.93 -2.27
CA ARG A 227 -15.39 -1.95 -2.27
C ARG A 227 -15.87 -0.54 -2.57
N PHE A 228 -16.90 -0.37 -3.39
CA PHE A 228 -17.53 0.94 -3.61
C PHE A 228 -18.15 1.52 -2.32
N GLU A 229 -18.79 0.68 -1.49
CA GLU A 229 -19.31 1.14 -0.20
C GLU A 229 -18.19 1.49 0.79
N LEU A 230 -17.11 0.68 0.82
CA LEU A 230 -15.97 0.93 1.69
C LEU A 230 -15.18 2.19 1.30
N ALA A 231 -15.22 2.56 0.02
CA ALA A 231 -14.58 3.75 -0.52
C ALA A 231 -15.45 5.01 -0.46
N GLU A 232 -16.63 4.97 0.18
CA GLU A 232 -17.56 6.09 0.24
C GLU A 232 -16.89 7.38 0.72
N LYS A 233 -17.09 8.47 -0.02
CA LYS A 233 -16.44 9.78 0.15
C LYS A 233 -14.91 9.77 0.02
N GLY A 234 -14.33 8.62 -0.30
CA GLY A 234 -12.89 8.38 -0.44
C GLY A 234 -12.46 8.19 -1.89
N THR A 235 -11.47 7.31 -2.06
CA THR A 235 -10.89 6.96 -3.37
C THR A 235 -10.90 5.44 -3.54
N LEU A 236 -11.40 4.98 -4.68
CA LEU A 236 -11.29 3.58 -5.12
C LEU A 236 -10.14 3.49 -6.14
N PHE A 237 -9.18 2.63 -5.85
CA PHE A 237 -8.09 2.31 -6.75
C PHE A 237 -8.33 0.95 -7.40
N LEU A 238 -8.49 0.95 -8.73
CA LEU A 238 -8.68 -0.24 -9.54
C LEU A 238 -7.34 -0.56 -10.23
N ASP A 239 -6.65 -1.58 -9.74
CA ASP A 239 -5.39 -2.03 -10.34
C ASP A 239 -5.66 -3.10 -11.40
N GLU A 240 -4.87 -3.06 -12.49
CA GLU A 240 -4.94 -3.95 -13.65
C GLU A 240 -6.35 -4.00 -14.27
N VAL A 241 -6.94 -2.81 -14.53
CA VAL A 241 -8.29 -2.70 -15.13
C VAL A 241 -8.42 -3.35 -16.50
N GLY A 242 -7.31 -3.50 -17.23
CA GLY A 242 -7.28 -4.18 -18.52
C GLY A 242 -7.55 -5.68 -18.47
N ASP A 243 -7.56 -6.28 -17.27
CA ASP A 243 -7.84 -7.71 -17.07
C ASP A 243 -9.31 -8.01 -16.70
N MET A 244 -10.14 -6.96 -16.55
CA MET A 244 -11.56 -7.14 -16.24
C MET A 244 -12.37 -7.72 -17.38
N SER A 245 -13.31 -8.62 -17.05
CA SER A 245 -14.28 -9.13 -18.02
C SER A 245 -15.20 -8.02 -18.57
N PRO A 246 -15.71 -8.14 -19.81
CA PRO A 246 -16.65 -7.18 -20.40
C PRO A 246 -17.88 -6.89 -19.54
N ARG A 247 -18.33 -7.89 -18.78
CA ARG A 247 -19.47 -7.77 -17.86
C ARG A 247 -19.15 -6.85 -16.69
N THR A 248 -17.99 -7.03 -16.06
CA THR A 248 -17.52 -6.16 -14.97
C THR A 248 -17.29 -4.73 -15.46
N GLN A 249 -16.70 -4.58 -16.65
CA GLN A 249 -16.49 -3.27 -17.29
C GLN A 249 -17.82 -2.50 -17.45
N ALA A 250 -18.87 -3.14 -17.93
CA ALA A 250 -20.19 -2.52 -18.11
C ALA A 250 -20.80 -2.04 -16.78
N LYS A 251 -20.66 -2.84 -15.72
CA LYS A 251 -21.16 -2.44 -14.38
C LYS A 251 -20.39 -1.26 -13.79
N ILE A 252 -19.06 -1.26 -13.91
CA ILE A 252 -18.24 -0.15 -13.44
C ILE A 252 -18.60 1.12 -14.19
N LEU A 253 -18.75 1.07 -15.51
CA LEU A 253 -19.17 2.22 -16.31
C LEU A 253 -20.47 2.82 -15.78
N ARG A 254 -21.47 1.96 -15.54
CA ARG A 254 -22.76 2.41 -15.01
C ARG A 254 -22.62 3.13 -13.67
N VAL A 255 -21.78 2.62 -12.75
CA VAL A 255 -21.54 3.30 -11.45
C VAL A 255 -20.84 4.64 -11.64
N LEU A 256 -19.90 4.73 -12.58
CA LEU A 256 -19.18 5.99 -12.88
C LEU A 256 -20.10 7.08 -13.47
N GLU A 257 -21.15 6.67 -14.21
CA GLU A 257 -22.12 7.57 -14.82
C GLU A 257 -23.26 7.94 -13.87
N GLU A 258 -23.95 6.93 -13.31
CA GLU A 258 -25.14 7.11 -12.50
C GLU A 258 -24.84 7.49 -11.04
N LYS A 259 -23.58 7.30 -10.58
CA LYS A 259 -23.17 7.48 -9.17
C LYS A 259 -24.00 6.64 -8.19
N GLN A 260 -24.48 5.50 -8.64
CA GLN A 260 -25.25 4.55 -7.83
C GLN A 260 -25.07 3.13 -8.38
N PHE A 261 -25.25 2.16 -7.50
CA PHE A 261 -25.16 0.73 -7.85
C PHE A 261 -26.10 -0.08 -6.93
N GLU A 262 -26.27 -1.36 -7.24
CA GLU A 262 -27.00 -2.33 -6.45
C GLU A 262 -26.07 -3.46 -6.04
N ARG A 263 -26.26 -4.03 -4.84
CA ARG A 263 -25.59 -5.26 -4.43
C ARG A 263 -26.06 -6.44 -5.28
N ILE A 264 -25.23 -7.45 -5.41
CA ILE A 264 -25.61 -8.69 -6.10
C ILE A 264 -26.74 -9.34 -5.31
N GLY A 265 -27.84 -9.67 -6.00
CA GLY A 265 -29.05 -10.27 -5.39
C GLY A 265 -29.91 -9.26 -4.62
N GLY A 266 -29.59 -7.97 -4.64
CA GLY A 266 -30.38 -6.89 -4.06
C GLY A 266 -31.07 -6.02 -5.12
N GLY A 267 -32.01 -5.17 -4.69
CA GLY A 267 -32.68 -4.15 -5.53
C GLY A 267 -32.55 -2.74 -4.94
N GLU A 268 -31.84 -2.60 -3.83
CA GLU A 268 -31.60 -1.30 -3.19
C GLU A 268 -30.50 -0.54 -3.92
N LYS A 269 -30.83 0.68 -4.41
CA LYS A 269 -29.86 1.58 -5.03
C LYS A 269 -29.03 2.28 -3.96
N ILE A 270 -27.70 2.10 -4.05
CA ILE A 270 -26.73 2.67 -3.12
C ILE A 270 -25.99 3.78 -3.86
N HIS A 271 -25.97 4.98 -3.28
CA HIS A 271 -25.21 6.10 -3.82
C HIS A 271 -23.71 5.89 -3.63
N ALA A 272 -22.90 6.26 -4.64
CA ALA A 272 -21.44 6.11 -4.66
C ALA A 272 -20.75 7.46 -4.91
N ASP A 273 -20.45 8.21 -3.85
CA ASP A 273 -19.56 9.37 -3.93
C ASP A 273 -18.10 8.92 -3.78
N VAL A 274 -17.54 8.37 -4.86
CA VAL A 274 -16.20 7.80 -4.88
C VAL A 274 -15.39 8.43 -6.00
N ARG A 275 -14.14 8.84 -5.71
CA ARG A 275 -13.15 9.17 -6.73
C ARG A 275 -12.50 7.88 -7.23
N VAL A 276 -12.38 7.72 -8.55
CA VAL A 276 -11.76 6.52 -9.13
C VAL A 276 -10.39 6.85 -9.69
N ILE A 277 -9.40 6.04 -9.33
CA ILE A 277 -8.07 5.98 -9.94
C ILE A 277 -7.91 4.57 -10.48
N ALA A 278 -7.62 4.44 -11.78
CA ALA A 278 -7.41 3.17 -12.45
C ALA A 278 -5.95 2.99 -12.82
N ALA A 279 -5.44 1.75 -12.77
CA ALA A 279 -4.10 1.44 -13.23
C ALA A 279 -4.11 0.25 -14.19
N THR A 280 -3.15 0.22 -15.11
CA THR A 280 -2.98 -0.88 -16.06
C THR A 280 -1.55 -0.97 -16.59
N ASN A 281 -1.11 -2.18 -16.91
CA ASN A 281 0.10 -2.45 -17.68
C ASN A 281 -0.19 -2.66 -19.18
N ARG A 282 -1.48 -2.83 -19.56
CA ARG A 282 -1.89 -3.04 -20.95
C ARG A 282 -2.04 -1.74 -21.70
N ASN A 283 -1.87 -1.81 -23.03
CA ASN A 283 -2.20 -0.72 -23.93
C ASN A 283 -3.70 -0.72 -24.21
N LEU A 284 -4.49 0.01 -23.37
CA LEU A 284 -5.95 0.01 -23.48
C LEU A 284 -6.47 0.41 -24.86
N PRO A 285 -5.92 1.38 -25.60
CA PRO A 285 -6.33 1.64 -26.98
C PRO A 285 -6.29 0.39 -27.87
N LYS A 286 -5.23 -0.42 -27.80
CA LYS A 286 -5.16 -1.69 -28.53
C LYS A 286 -6.15 -2.73 -28.03
N GLU A 287 -6.45 -2.75 -26.74
CA GLU A 287 -7.47 -3.65 -26.17
C GLU A 287 -8.88 -3.26 -26.60
N VAL A 288 -9.14 -1.95 -26.81
CA VAL A 288 -10.39 -1.42 -27.40
C VAL A 288 -10.52 -1.84 -28.84
N GLU A 289 -9.48 -1.63 -29.68
CA GLU A 289 -9.44 -2.06 -31.08
C GLU A 289 -9.69 -3.58 -31.22
N ALA A 290 -9.18 -4.37 -30.28
CA ALA A 290 -9.35 -5.81 -30.24
C ALA A 290 -10.71 -6.27 -29.63
N GLY A 291 -11.57 -5.35 -29.21
CA GLY A 291 -12.87 -5.65 -28.60
C GLY A 291 -12.81 -6.26 -27.18
N ARG A 292 -11.64 -6.28 -26.54
CA ARG A 292 -11.47 -6.81 -25.16
C ARG A 292 -11.70 -5.76 -24.08
N PHE A 293 -11.63 -4.47 -24.42
CA PHE A 293 -11.95 -3.38 -23.52
C PHE A 293 -12.99 -2.47 -24.15
N ARG A 294 -13.95 -1.97 -23.36
CA ARG A 294 -15.02 -1.08 -23.84
C ARG A 294 -14.47 0.32 -24.05
N ASP A 295 -14.78 0.91 -25.16
CA ASP A 295 -14.38 2.25 -25.53
C ASP A 295 -14.99 3.33 -24.63
N ASP A 296 -16.28 3.21 -24.28
CA ASP A 296 -16.99 4.12 -23.37
C ASP A 296 -16.34 4.14 -21.96
N LEU A 297 -15.97 3.00 -21.41
CA LEU A 297 -15.26 2.91 -20.15
C LEU A 297 -13.84 3.50 -20.24
N TYR A 298 -13.13 3.25 -21.34
CA TYR A 298 -11.81 3.82 -21.56
C TYR A 298 -11.84 5.35 -21.47
N PHE A 299 -12.74 6.03 -22.20
CA PHE A 299 -12.87 7.48 -22.14
C PHE A 299 -13.30 7.99 -20.75
N ARG A 300 -14.10 7.23 -20.01
CA ARG A 300 -14.53 7.60 -18.67
C ARG A 300 -13.42 7.49 -17.62
N LEU A 301 -12.49 6.54 -17.78
CA LEU A 301 -11.32 6.36 -16.91
C LEU A 301 -10.15 7.26 -17.32
N ASN A 302 -9.93 7.47 -18.61
CA ASN A 302 -8.79 8.20 -19.17
C ASN A 302 -9.03 9.72 -19.29
N VAL A 303 -9.57 10.33 -18.21
CA VAL A 303 -9.75 11.79 -18.15
C VAL A 303 -8.42 12.50 -17.90
N PHE A 304 -7.60 11.93 -17.02
CA PHE A 304 -6.25 12.42 -16.72
C PHE A 304 -5.26 11.25 -16.81
N PRO A 305 -4.54 11.08 -17.92
CA PRO A 305 -3.54 10.02 -18.04
C PRO A 305 -2.24 10.39 -17.33
N ILE A 306 -1.64 9.40 -16.62
CA ILE A 306 -0.30 9.49 -16.04
C ILE A 306 0.49 8.26 -16.48
N LEU A 307 1.66 8.48 -17.12
CA LEU A 307 2.53 7.39 -17.54
C LEU A 307 3.71 7.23 -16.57
N VAL A 308 3.76 6.10 -15.88
CA VAL A 308 4.89 5.77 -14.98
C VAL A 308 6.01 5.13 -15.80
N PRO A 309 7.19 5.77 -15.90
CA PRO A 309 8.29 5.25 -16.71
C PRO A 309 8.85 3.96 -16.12
N ALA A 310 9.27 3.05 -17.01
CA ALA A 310 10.01 1.85 -16.62
C ALA A 310 11.35 2.23 -15.96
N LEU A 311 11.84 1.39 -15.03
CA LEU A 311 13.05 1.68 -14.24
C LEU A 311 14.30 1.87 -15.12
N ARG A 312 14.40 1.11 -16.22
CA ARG A 312 15.49 1.25 -17.22
C ARG A 312 15.54 2.61 -17.92
N ASN A 313 14.43 3.36 -17.95
CA ASN A 313 14.31 4.70 -18.54
C ASN A 313 14.55 5.83 -17.51
N ARG A 314 14.84 5.46 -16.24
CA ARG A 314 15.17 6.36 -15.13
C ARG A 314 16.27 5.77 -14.26
N LYS A 315 17.39 5.39 -14.87
CA LYS A 315 18.51 4.70 -14.23
C LYS A 315 19.10 5.48 -13.05
N GLU A 316 19.02 6.80 -13.09
CA GLU A 316 19.45 7.72 -12.02
C GLU A 316 18.70 7.48 -10.71
N ASP A 317 17.50 6.91 -10.77
CA ASP A 317 16.71 6.59 -9.60
C ASP A 317 17.07 5.23 -8.96
N ILE A 318 17.83 4.37 -9.66
CA ILE A 318 18.21 3.05 -9.14
C ILE A 318 19.01 3.15 -7.83
N PRO A 319 20.07 3.97 -7.73
CA PRO A 319 20.82 4.10 -6.49
C PRO A 319 19.97 4.56 -5.29
N PRO A 320 19.24 5.68 -5.36
CA PRO A 320 18.44 6.12 -4.21
C PRO A 320 17.32 5.15 -3.84
N ILE A 321 16.71 4.43 -4.81
CA ILE A 321 15.71 3.41 -4.53
C ILE A 321 16.35 2.18 -3.86
N ALA A 322 17.50 1.72 -4.34
CA ALA A 322 18.22 0.60 -3.76
C ALA A 322 18.69 0.90 -2.32
N GLU A 323 19.22 2.10 -2.06
CA GLU A 323 19.62 2.54 -0.72
C GLU A 323 18.42 2.65 0.24
N TYR A 324 17.30 3.15 -0.26
CA TYR A 324 16.06 3.19 0.49
C TYR A 324 15.64 1.78 0.93
N PHE A 325 15.60 0.82 0.01
CA PHE A 325 15.24 -0.57 0.34
C PHE A 325 16.25 -1.25 1.28
N VAL A 326 17.56 -0.99 1.12
CA VAL A 326 18.55 -1.50 2.10
C VAL A 326 18.22 -0.99 3.50
N GLY A 327 17.87 0.29 3.65
CA GLY A 327 17.50 0.87 4.94
C GLY A 327 16.26 0.24 5.55
N GLU A 328 15.18 0.07 4.75
CA GLU A 328 13.94 -0.59 5.20
C GLU A 328 14.21 -2.04 5.61
N ILE A 329 14.81 -2.82 4.70
CA ILE A 329 15.02 -4.26 4.89
C ILE A 329 15.97 -4.54 6.06
N CYS A 330 17.03 -3.75 6.22
CA CYS A 330 17.92 -3.89 7.39
C CYS A 330 17.17 -3.64 8.70
N THR A 331 16.27 -2.64 8.73
CA THR A 331 15.44 -2.35 9.90
C THR A 331 14.45 -3.48 10.18
N GLU A 332 13.76 -3.99 9.16
CA GLU A 332 12.80 -5.12 9.27
C GLU A 332 13.48 -6.39 9.81
N HIS A 333 14.71 -6.67 9.38
CA HIS A 333 15.46 -7.86 9.80
C HIS A 333 16.38 -7.65 11.02
N GLY A 334 16.35 -6.49 11.66
CA GLY A 334 17.22 -6.18 12.80
C GLY A 334 18.71 -6.22 12.47
N LYS A 335 19.10 -5.96 11.21
CA LYS A 335 20.48 -5.94 10.73
C LYS A 335 21.04 -4.52 10.74
N GLU A 336 22.37 -4.42 10.89
CA GLU A 336 23.06 -3.15 10.68
C GLU A 336 22.91 -2.66 9.23
N LYS A 337 22.80 -1.33 9.05
CA LYS A 337 22.66 -0.72 7.74
C LYS A 337 23.84 -1.04 6.84
N LYS A 338 23.57 -1.62 5.68
CA LYS A 338 24.57 -2.00 4.68
C LYS A 338 24.72 -0.90 3.62
N LYS A 339 25.85 -0.95 2.88
CA LYS A 339 26.11 -0.06 1.75
C LYS A 339 26.56 -0.86 0.53
N PHE A 340 26.16 -0.43 -0.65
CA PHE A 340 26.69 -1.01 -1.89
C PHE A 340 28.13 -0.59 -2.14
N SER A 341 28.99 -1.51 -2.56
CA SER A 341 30.27 -1.16 -3.15
C SER A 341 30.06 -0.49 -4.51
N ARG A 342 31.07 0.24 -5.00
CA ARG A 342 30.99 0.91 -6.30
C ARG A 342 30.73 -0.09 -7.43
N GLY A 343 31.45 -1.21 -7.51
CA GLY A 343 31.24 -2.25 -8.53
C GLY A 343 29.86 -2.90 -8.42
N ALA A 344 29.32 -3.09 -7.18
CA ALA A 344 27.97 -3.58 -6.97
C ALA A 344 26.92 -2.63 -7.59
N MET A 345 27.07 -1.31 -7.38
CA MET A 345 26.14 -0.32 -7.93
C MET A 345 26.27 -0.22 -9.47
N GLU A 346 27.46 -0.31 -10.02
CA GLU A 346 27.67 -0.34 -11.48
C GLU A 346 26.94 -1.53 -12.12
N ARG A 347 26.95 -2.72 -11.48
CA ARG A 347 26.17 -3.90 -11.93
C ARG A 347 24.66 -3.65 -11.86
N MET A 348 24.19 -3.02 -10.78
CA MET A 348 22.76 -2.67 -10.63
C MET A 348 22.29 -1.70 -11.73
N LEU A 349 23.13 -0.72 -12.09
CA LEU A 349 22.86 0.26 -13.17
C LEU A 349 22.88 -0.37 -14.58
N ALA A 350 23.69 -1.43 -14.77
CA ALA A 350 23.78 -2.14 -16.04
C ALA A 350 22.61 -3.09 -16.30
N HIS A 351 21.89 -3.52 -15.26
CA HIS A 351 20.77 -4.44 -15.38
C HIS A 351 19.52 -3.76 -15.97
N ALA A 352 18.74 -4.51 -16.75
CA ALA A 352 17.56 -3.98 -17.50
C ALA A 352 16.30 -3.84 -16.64
N TRP A 353 16.21 -4.53 -15.51
CA TRP A 353 15.09 -4.51 -14.56
C TRP A 353 13.72 -4.78 -15.22
N PRO A 354 13.50 -5.92 -15.86
CA PRO A 354 12.21 -6.23 -16.49
C PRO A 354 11.03 -6.26 -15.50
N GLY A 355 11.27 -6.59 -14.22
CA GLY A 355 10.29 -6.50 -13.14
C GLY A 355 10.28 -5.15 -12.42
N ASN A 356 11.02 -4.15 -12.94
CA ASN A 356 11.08 -2.78 -12.44
C ASN A 356 11.44 -2.69 -10.93
N VAL A 357 10.77 -1.82 -10.18
CA VAL A 357 11.04 -1.57 -8.75
C VAL A 357 10.70 -2.79 -7.89
N ARG A 358 9.72 -3.62 -8.31
CA ARG A 358 9.38 -4.86 -7.59
C ARG A 358 10.54 -5.88 -7.64
N GLU A 359 11.14 -6.05 -8.80
CA GLU A 359 12.34 -6.89 -8.97
C GLU A 359 13.52 -6.32 -8.19
N LEU A 360 13.77 -5.01 -8.30
CA LEU A 360 14.83 -4.33 -7.56
C LEU A 360 14.71 -4.58 -6.05
N ARG A 361 13.51 -4.45 -5.46
CA ARG A 361 13.27 -4.73 -4.04
C ARG A 361 13.62 -6.18 -3.67
N ASN A 362 13.15 -7.15 -4.45
CA ASN A 362 13.40 -8.57 -4.22
C ASN A 362 14.91 -8.90 -4.31
N VAL A 363 15.62 -8.28 -5.27
CA VAL A 363 17.06 -8.44 -5.42
C VAL A 363 17.79 -7.83 -4.22
N VAL A 364 17.45 -6.61 -3.80
CA VAL A 364 18.03 -5.94 -2.63
C VAL A 364 17.79 -6.76 -1.36
N GLU A 365 16.60 -7.33 -1.18
CA GLU A 365 16.29 -8.18 -0.03
C GLU A 365 17.22 -9.41 0.01
N ARG A 366 17.37 -10.12 -1.10
CA ARG A 366 18.31 -11.23 -1.21
C ARG A 366 19.75 -10.81 -0.93
N LEU A 367 20.17 -9.65 -1.44
CA LEU A 367 21.50 -9.10 -1.20
C LEU A 367 21.76 -8.80 0.28
N VAL A 368 20.79 -8.20 0.98
CA VAL A 368 20.88 -7.92 2.43
C VAL A 368 20.95 -9.21 3.24
N ILE A 369 20.19 -10.24 2.83
CA ILE A 369 20.20 -11.55 3.52
C ILE A 369 21.54 -12.27 3.32
N LEU A 370 22.05 -12.31 2.09
CA LEU A 370 23.25 -13.09 1.72
C LEU A 370 24.58 -12.42 2.10
N SER A 371 24.60 -11.11 2.28
CA SER A 371 25.80 -10.38 2.66
C SER A 371 26.06 -10.49 4.16
N ALA A 372 27.19 -11.07 4.57
CA ALA A 372 27.52 -11.21 5.99
C ALA A 372 28.01 -9.90 6.65
N GLY A 373 28.71 -9.04 5.90
CA GLY A 373 29.31 -7.79 6.40
C GLY A 373 28.48 -6.55 6.11
N PRO A 374 29.01 -5.35 6.46
CA PRO A 374 28.33 -4.06 6.26
C PRO A 374 28.34 -3.59 4.79
N SER A 375 29.06 -4.28 3.90
CA SER A 375 29.17 -3.95 2.47
C SER A 375 28.59 -5.04 1.59
N ILE A 376 27.79 -4.62 0.60
CA ILE A 376 27.28 -5.48 -0.47
C ILE A 376 28.25 -5.41 -1.64
N GLY A 377 28.99 -6.51 -1.88
CA GLY A 377 30.02 -6.61 -2.90
C GLY A 377 29.49 -6.91 -4.30
N GLU A 378 30.31 -6.63 -5.32
CA GLU A 378 29.99 -6.87 -6.74
C GLU A 378 29.69 -8.35 -7.03
N GLU A 379 30.51 -9.28 -6.50
CA GLU A 379 30.32 -10.72 -6.72
C GLU A 379 28.98 -11.23 -6.21
N THR A 380 28.52 -10.70 -5.07
CA THR A 380 27.21 -11.06 -4.50
C THR A 380 26.09 -10.57 -5.41
N VAL A 381 26.18 -9.34 -5.93
CA VAL A 381 25.21 -8.80 -6.90
C VAL A 381 25.20 -9.65 -8.17
N GLN A 382 26.38 -9.93 -8.73
CA GLN A 382 26.49 -10.74 -9.95
C GLN A 382 25.87 -12.13 -9.77
N ARG A 383 26.13 -12.80 -8.65
CA ARG A 383 25.55 -14.10 -8.33
C ARG A 383 24.04 -14.06 -8.21
N VAL A 384 23.48 -13.02 -7.54
CA VAL A 384 22.04 -12.88 -7.34
C VAL A 384 21.32 -12.57 -8.65
N LEU A 385 21.88 -11.69 -9.49
CA LEU A 385 21.31 -11.36 -10.80
C LEU A 385 21.43 -12.51 -11.81
N ALA A 386 22.53 -13.29 -11.77
CA ALA A 386 22.72 -14.46 -12.65
C ALA A 386 21.82 -15.65 -12.26
N ALA A 387 21.38 -15.74 -10.99
CA ALA A 387 20.50 -16.81 -10.51
C ALA A 387 19.03 -16.59 -10.90
N GLU A 388 18.67 -15.44 -11.41
CA GLU A 388 17.35 -15.25 -12.03
C GLU A 388 17.36 -15.92 -13.42
N PRO A 389 16.51 -16.94 -13.67
CA PRO A 389 16.40 -17.45 -15.01
C PRO A 389 15.99 -16.28 -15.91
N PRO A 390 16.61 -16.11 -17.10
CA PRO A 390 16.13 -15.14 -18.05
C PRO A 390 14.65 -15.49 -18.27
N ARG A 391 13.74 -14.60 -17.90
CA ARG A 391 12.36 -14.68 -18.39
C ARG A 391 12.53 -14.67 -19.90
N ALA A 392 12.21 -15.80 -20.51
CA ALA A 392 12.23 -15.92 -21.95
C ALA A 392 11.44 -14.73 -22.50
N GLU A 393 12.13 -13.85 -23.21
CA GLU A 393 11.47 -12.98 -24.16
C GLU A 393 10.71 -13.92 -25.07
N THR A 394 9.41 -13.96 -24.93
CA THR A 394 8.50 -14.64 -25.84
C THR A 394 8.49 -13.86 -27.15
N THR A 395 9.56 -13.98 -27.93
CA THR A 395 9.68 -13.52 -29.31
C THR A 395 10.04 -14.69 -30.23
N THR A 396 9.28 -15.75 -30.09
CA THR A 396 9.00 -16.72 -31.16
C THR A 396 7.56 -17.18 -30.93
N PRO A 397 6.71 -17.27 -31.97
CA PRO A 397 5.41 -17.91 -31.82
C PRO A 397 5.68 -19.31 -31.28
N GLY A 398 5.37 -19.54 -30.00
CA GLY A 398 5.60 -20.80 -29.32
C GLY A 398 4.69 -21.87 -29.90
N ALA A 399 5.00 -23.14 -29.61
CA ALA A 399 4.17 -24.28 -29.98
C ALA A 399 2.69 -24.13 -29.53
N PHE A 400 2.41 -23.20 -28.60
CA PHE A 400 1.06 -22.91 -28.07
C PHE A 400 0.31 -21.82 -28.81
N ASP A 401 0.94 -21.10 -29.79
CA ASP A 401 0.30 -20.04 -30.59
C ASP A 401 -0.24 -20.57 -31.93
N GLN A 402 -0.15 -21.88 -32.16
CA GLN A 402 -0.63 -22.53 -33.38
C GLN A 402 -2.12 -22.86 -33.25
N GLU A 403 -2.93 -22.46 -34.20
CA GLU A 403 -4.37 -22.77 -34.25
C GLU A 403 -4.67 -24.27 -34.52
N ASN A 404 -3.68 -24.98 -35.08
CA ASN A 404 -3.83 -26.40 -35.43
C ASN A 404 -3.03 -27.28 -34.43
N PHE A 405 -3.72 -28.16 -33.71
CA PHE A 405 -3.11 -29.07 -32.74
C PHE A 405 -1.93 -29.88 -33.29
N ARG A 406 -2.03 -30.32 -34.55
CA ARG A 406 -0.96 -31.10 -35.21
C ARG A 406 0.32 -30.27 -35.45
N GLU A 407 0.17 -28.99 -35.79
CA GLU A 407 1.28 -28.03 -35.97
C GLU A 407 1.88 -27.66 -34.65
N ALA A 408 1.06 -27.44 -33.61
CA ALA A 408 1.51 -27.19 -32.25
C ALA A 408 2.39 -28.34 -31.70
N VAL A 409 1.96 -29.61 -31.90
CA VAL A 409 2.73 -30.80 -31.50
C VAL A 409 4.08 -30.86 -32.25
N LEU A 410 4.09 -30.61 -33.55
CA LEU A 410 5.32 -30.62 -34.35
C LEU A 410 6.27 -29.52 -33.94
N ALA A 411 5.78 -28.33 -33.67
CA ALA A 411 6.58 -27.20 -33.17
C ALA A 411 7.19 -27.51 -31.81
N PHE A 412 6.41 -28.05 -30.87
CA PHE A 412 6.88 -28.49 -29.58
C PHE A 412 7.96 -29.59 -29.69
N GLU A 413 7.70 -30.64 -30.48
CA GLU A 413 8.66 -31.72 -30.70
C GLU A 413 10.00 -31.19 -31.28
N LYS A 414 9.92 -30.25 -32.22
CA LYS A 414 11.11 -29.62 -32.83
C LYS A 414 11.90 -28.83 -31.80
N GLU A 415 11.24 -27.99 -31.03
CA GLU A 415 11.89 -27.16 -30.01
C GLU A 415 12.52 -28.02 -28.91
N PHE A 416 11.76 -28.98 -28.38
CA PHE A 416 12.20 -29.92 -27.36
C PHE A 416 13.43 -30.73 -27.81
N LEU A 417 13.37 -31.32 -28.99
CA LEU A 417 14.46 -32.15 -29.51
C LEU A 417 15.72 -31.32 -29.84
N THR A 418 15.54 -30.10 -30.39
CA THR A 418 16.65 -29.18 -30.64
C THR A 418 17.34 -28.76 -29.36
N ARG A 419 16.58 -28.46 -28.30
CA ARG A 419 17.10 -28.10 -26.98
C ARG A 419 17.90 -29.27 -26.37
N LYS A 420 17.34 -30.46 -26.42
CA LYS A 420 18.00 -31.65 -25.86
C LYS A 420 19.27 -32.08 -26.63
N LEU A 421 19.30 -31.86 -27.92
CA LEU A 421 20.50 -32.05 -28.74
C LEU A 421 21.59 -31.01 -28.37
N ARG A 422 21.23 -29.74 -28.20
CA ARG A 422 22.16 -28.70 -27.73
C ARG A 422 22.74 -29.00 -26.35
N GLU A 423 21.91 -29.43 -25.39
CA GLU A 423 22.36 -29.81 -24.04
C GLU A 423 23.35 -30.99 -24.03
N ASN A 424 23.45 -31.76 -25.11
CA ASN A 424 24.35 -32.90 -25.26
C ASN A 424 25.31 -32.74 -26.45
N ASP A 425 25.69 -31.50 -26.80
CA ASP A 425 26.67 -31.18 -27.86
C ASP A 425 26.33 -31.84 -29.22
N PHE A 426 25.05 -31.92 -29.56
CA PHE A 426 24.50 -32.63 -30.73
C PHE A 426 24.92 -34.12 -30.84
N ASN A 427 25.31 -34.73 -29.71
CA ASN A 427 25.59 -36.17 -29.66
C ASN A 427 24.25 -36.96 -29.61
N VAL A 428 23.85 -37.48 -30.76
CA VAL A 428 22.58 -38.20 -30.92
C VAL A 428 22.49 -39.44 -30.02
N SER A 429 23.59 -40.18 -29.84
CA SER A 429 23.59 -41.40 -29.01
C SER A 429 23.35 -41.06 -27.53
N ARG A 430 24.03 -40.04 -27.00
CA ARG A 430 23.85 -39.58 -25.62
C ARG A 430 22.47 -38.94 -25.39
N THR A 431 21.95 -38.25 -26.39
CA THR A 431 20.61 -37.67 -26.32
C THR A 431 19.53 -38.76 -26.32
N ALA A 432 19.72 -39.82 -27.13
CA ALA A 432 18.82 -40.97 -27.19
C ALA A 432 18.72 -41.68 -25.83
N GLU A 433 19.89 -41.98 -25.23
CA GLU A 433 19.97 -42.60 -23.92
C GLU A 433 19.24 -41.79 -22.83
N LYS A 434 19.48 -40.47 -22.79
CA LYS A 434 18.84 -39.57 -21.81
C LYS A 434 17.32 -39.42 -22.01
N LEU A 435 16.83 -39.54 -23.24
CA LEU A 435 15.42 -39.41 -23.54
C LEU A 435 14.68 -40.77 -23.50
N GLY A 436 15.38 -41.86 -23.22
CA GLY A 436 14.78 -43.19 -23.23
C GLY A 436 14.30 -43.64 -24.62
N LEU A 437 14.93 -43.13 -25.70
CA LEU A 437 14.59 -43.40 -27.09
C LEU A 437 15.76 -44.16 -27.77
N ASP A 438 15.44 -44.92 -28.81
CA ASP A 438 16.48 -45.47 -29.63
C ASP A 438 17.10 -44.44 -30.61
N ARG A 439 18.33 -44.62 -31.00
CA ARG A 439 19.08 -43.70 -31.87
C ARG A 439 18.38 -43.50 -33.23
N THR A 440 17.80 -44.56 -33.76
CA THR A 440 17.05 -44.53 -35.06
C THR A 440 15.79 -43.68 -34.99
N SER A 441 15.09 -43.69 -33.87
CA SER A 441 13.93 -42.85 -33.62
C SER A 441 14.28 -41.38 -33.59
N ILE A 442 15.39 -41.00 -32.94
CA ILE A 442 15.87 -39.60 -32.94
C ILE A 442 16.30 -39.15 -34.34
N HIS A 443 17.03 -39.95 -35.09
CA HIS A 443 17.39 -39.62 -36.47
C HIS A 443 16.16 -39.44 -37.36
N ARG A 444 15.15 -40.32 -37.24
CA ARG A 444 13.89 -40.21 -37.99
C ARG A 444 13.16 -38.91 -37.64
N LYS A 445 13.04 -38.59 -36.34
CA LYS A 445 12.43 -37.32 -35.88
C LYS A 445 13.20 -36.08 -36.33
N MET A 446 14.53 -36.06 -36.27
CA MET A 446 15.37 -35.00 -36.79
C MET A 446 15.07 -34.74 -38.27
N LYS A 447 15.00 -35.81 -39.08
CA LYS A 447 14.70 -35.70 -40.51
C LYS A 447 13.30 -35.19 -40.77
N GLN A 448 12.31 -35.65 -40.00
CA GLN A 448 10.92 -35.21 -40.09
C GLN A 448 10.72 -33.75 -39.70
N LEU A 449 11.46 -33.28 -38.70
CA LEU A 449 11.35 -31.92 -38.14
C LEU A 449 12.33 -30.91 -38.78
N GLY A 450 13.14 -31.35 -39.74
CA GLY A 450 14.11 -30.49 -40.42
C GLY A 450 15.22 -29.98 -39.52
N ILE A 451 15.68 -30.78 -38.55
CA ILE A 451 16.76 -30.44 -37.62
C ILE A 451 18.08 -30.96 -38.23
N THR A 452 18.95 -30.03 -38.61
CA THR A 452 20.30 -30.35 -39.11
C THR A 452 21.32 -30.19 -37.98
N PRO A 453 22.31 -31.11 -37.84
CA PRO A 453 23.39 -30.97 -36.88
C PRO A 453 24.42 -29.95 -37.41
N GLU A 454 24.12 -28.66 -37.39
CA GLU A 454 25.14 -27.64 -37.63
C GLU A 454 25.79 -27.23 -36.32
N GLY A 455 27.04 -27.69 -36.10
CA GLY A 455 27.84 -27.30 -34.94
C GLY A 455 29.02 -28.20 -34.58
N GLY A 456 29.44 -29.06 -35.50
CA GLY A 456 30.58 -29.92 -35.22
C GLY A 456 31.57 -30.04 -36.39
N ARG A 457 32.33 -28.95 -36.65
CA ARG A 457 33.71 -28.99 -37.26
C ARG A 457 34.28 -27.57 -37.24
N ARG A 458 35.08 -27.24 -36.22
CA ARG A 458 36.46 -26.79 -36.34
C ARG A 458 37.10 -26.83 -34.98
#